data_342526ce501cc9b503d6e3b06bb8ed8a
#
_entry.id   342526ce501cc9b503d6e3b06bb8ed8a
#
_cell.length_a   1.000
_cell.length_b   1.000
_cell.length_c   1.000
_cell.angle_alpha   90.00
_cell.angle_beta   90.00
_cell.angle_gamma   90.00
#
_symmetry.space_group_name_H-M   'P 1'
#
loop_
_entity.id
_entity.type
_entity.pdbx_description
1 polymer ?
#
loop_
_entity_poly.entity_id
_entity_poly.type
_entity_poly.pdbx_seq_one_letter_code
_entity_poly.pdbx_strand_id
1 'polypeptide(L)'
;DASKAEHNFGMITSDLRIKPNFASVAAAVHFTGNAEIKETKRANEYSLFKFRNDTENEDIYALWTKGGRSINANITYGNAFEAELSGNNLNITLPQTDKNLYYVDCFGKETQVQNGYNFTLDYKPAYIICR
;
A
#
# COMPACT_ATOMS: atom_id res chain seq x y z
N ASP A 1 -21.90 -11.93 18.13
CA ASP A 1 -21.35 -12.98 18.99
C ASP A 1 -19.96 -13.39 18.49
N ALA A 2 -18.91 -13.04 19.25
CA ALA A 2 -17.53 -13.31 18.89
C ALA A 2 -17.15 -14.80 18.95
N SER A 3 -17.99 -15.65 19.53
CA SER A 3 -17.74 -17.09 19.62
C SER A 3 -18.02 -17.83 18.30
N LYS A 4 -18.74 -17.20 17.37
CA LYS A 4 -19.03 -17.77 16.06
C LYS A 4 -18.11 -17.18 14.99
N ALA A 5 -17.49 -18.04 14.18
CA ALA A 5 -16.55 -17.64 13.16
C ALA A 5 -17.14 -16.59 12.19
N GLU A 6 -18.38 -16.77 11.78
CA GLU A 6 -19.08 -15.86 10.88
C GLU A 6 -19.29 -14.45 11.44
N HIS A 7 -19.34 -14.30 12.78
CA HIS A 7 -19.45 -12.99 13.42
C HIS A 7 -18.12 -12.22 13.44
N ASN A 8 -17.03 -12.88 13.09
CA ASN A 8 -15.72 -12.25 13.01
C ASN A 8 -15.40 -11.66 11.62
N PHE A 9 -16.20 -11.99 10.62
CA PHE A 9 -16.02 -11.43 9.26
C PHE A 9 -16.65 -10.05 9.07
N GLY A 10 -17.51 -9.62 9.96
CA GLY A 10 -18.10 -8.28 9.90
C GLY A 10 -17.06 -7.19 10.15
N MET A 11 -17.32 -5.99 9.62
CA MET A 11 -16.46 -4.80 9.78
C MET A 11 -16.75 -4.02 11.05
N ILE A 12 -17.86 -4.33 11.73
CA ILE A 12 -18.31 -3.66 12.96
C ILE A 12 -18.54 -4.73 14.01
N THR A 13 -18.11 -4.45 15.25
CA THR A 13 -18.35 -5.33 16.38
C THR A 13 -19.82 -5.31 16.83
N SER A 14 -20.24 -6.29 17.62
CA SER A 14 -21.60 -6.34 18.17
C SER A 14 -21.96 -5.13 19.05
N ASP A 15 -20.97 -4.45 19.61
CA ASP A 15 -21.11 -3.21 20.38
C ASP A 15 -20.87 -1.95 19.54
N LEU A 16 -21.01 -2.06 18.22
CA LEU A 16 -20.94 -0.99 17.22
C LEU A 16 -19.56 -0.31 17.10
N ARG A 17 -18.50 -0.95 17.56
CA ARG A 17 -17.14 -0.46 17.31
C ARG A 17 -16.64 -0.87 15.94
N ILE A 18 -15.94 0.05 15.27
CA ILE A 18 -15.30 -0.21 13.98
C ILE A 18 -14.11 -1.14 14.20
N LYS A 19 -14.07 -2.24 13.45
CA LYS A 19 -12.93 -3.16 13.46
C LYS A 19 -11.78 -2.60 12.61
N PRO A 20 -10.53 -2.99 12.89
CA PRO A 20 -9.38 -2.57 12.07
C PRO A 20 -9.51 -2.91 10.58
N ASN A 21 -10.15 -4.03 10.23
CA ASN A 21 -10.37 -4.39 8.84
C ASN A 21 -11.28 -3.39 8.10
N PHE A 22 -12.20 -2.73 8.78
CA PHE A 22 -13.01 -1.67 8.18
C PHE A 22 -12.12 -0.48 7.75
N ALA A 23 -11.21 -0.04 8.62
CA ALA A 23 -10.30 1.05 8.31
C ALA A 23 -9.40 0.69 7.12
N SER A 24 -8.94 -0.56 7.05
CA SER A 24 -8.12 -1.06 5.94
C SER A 24 -8.88 -1.07 4.61
N VAL A 25 -10.12 -1.53 4.60
CA VAL A 25 -10.98 -1.51 3.40
C VAL A 25 -11.30 -0.07 2.98
N ALA A 26 -11.64 0.78 3.95
CA ALA A 26 -11.92 2.20 3.68
C ALA A 26 -10.70 2.91 3.07
N ALA A 27 -9.50 2.64 3.56
CA ALA A 27 -8.27 3.17 3.00
C ALA A 27 -8.06 2.70 1.56
N ALA A 28 -8.24 1.40 1.29
CA ALA A 28 -8.11 0.84 -0.05
C ALA A 28 -9.09 1.51 -1.03
N VAL A 29 -10.35 1.64 -0.66
CA VAL A 29 -11.38 2.29 -1.49
C VAL A 29 -11.06 3.78 -1.69
N HIS A 30 -10.63 4.47 -0.64
CA HIS A 30 -10.30 5.89 -0.72
C HIS A 30 -9.17 6.16 -1.72
N PHE A 31 -8.09 5.37 -1.66
CA PHE A 31 -6.91 5.61 -2.50
C PHE A 31 -7.02 5.03 -3.91
N THR A 32 -7.75 3.93 -4.10
CA THR A 32 -7.76 3.22 -5.39
C THR A 32 -9.12 3.19 -6.08
N GLY A 33 -10.21 3.56 -5.40
CA GLY A 33 -11.58 3.40 -5.91
C GLY A 33 -11.88 4.16 -7.20
N ASN A 34 -11.25 5.31 -7.41
CA ASN A 34 -11.39 6.13 -8.62
C ASN A 34 -10.14 6.09 -9.51
N ALA A 35 -9.24 5.15 -9.25
CA ALA A 35 -7.99 5.03 -9.96
C ALA A 35 -8.00 3.82 -10.91
N GLU A 36 -7.26 3.94 -12.01
CA GLU A 36 -7.11 2.87 -13.00
C GLU A 36 -5.81 2.12 -12.77
N ILE A 37 -5.85 0.79 -12.84
CA ILE A 37 -4.64 -0.04 -12.75
C ILE A 37 -3.81 0.15 -14.00
N LYS A 38 -2.54 0.52 -13.85
CA LYS A 38 -1.60 0.70 -14.95
C LYS A 38 -0.57 -0.41 -15.05
N GLU A 39 -0.08 -0.88 -13.91
CA GLU A 39 0.92 -1.94 -13.85
C GLU A 39 0.63 -2.88 -12.68
N THR A 40 0.95 -4.16 -12.86
CA THR A 40 0.85 -5.18 -11.84
C THR A 40 2.12 -5.98 -11.80
N LYS A 41 2.73 -6.11 -10.62
CA LYS A 41 3.88 -6.98 -10.39
C LYS A 41 3.54 -7.99 -9.29
N ARG A 42 3.47 -9.26 -9.68
CA ARG A 42 3.19 -10.38 -8.76
C ARG A 42 4.43 -11.26 -8.69
N ALA A 43 5.26 -11.01 -7.70
CA ALA A 43 6.40 -11.86 -7.39
C ALA A 43 5.99 -12.97 -6.39
N ASN A 44 6.89 -13.91 -6.12
CA ASN A 44 6.63 -14.98 -5.15
C ASN A 44 6.51 -14.44 -3.73
N GLU A 45 7.24 -13.35 -3.41
CA GLU A 45 7.36 -12.81 -2.06
C GLU A 45 6.49 -11.57 -1.82
N TYR A 46 6.08 -10.87 -2.88
CA TYR A 46 5.30 -9.64 -2.76
C TYR A 46 4.42 -9.41 -3.96
N SER A 47 3.42 -8.54 -3.79
CA SER A 47 2.60 -7.99 -4.87
C SER A 47 2.68 -6.48 -4.85
N LEU A 48 2.70 -5.87 -6.03
CA LEU A 48 2.71 -4.43 -6.22
C LEU A 48 1.78 -4.07 -7.38
N PHE A 49 0.92 -3.08 -7.15
CA PHE A 49 -0.02 -2.58 -8.15
C PHE A 49 0.18 -1.07 -8.28
N LYS A 50 0.36 -0.60 -9.51
CA LYS A 50 0.36 0.82 -9.81
C LYS A 50 -0.99 1.25 -10.34
N PHE A 51 -1.54 2.29 -9.74
CA PHE A 51 -2.79 2.94 -10.14
C PHE A 51 -2.52 4.36 -10.58
N ARG A 52 -3.37 4.85 -11.45
CA ARG A 52 -3.38 6.25 -11.86
C ARG A 52 -4.77 6.84 -11.61
N ASN A 53 -4.82 7.93 -10.87
CA ASN A 53 -6.01 8.77 -10.71
C ASN A 53 -5.80 10.05 -11.50
N ASP A 54 -6.40 10.13 -12.69
CA ASP A 54 -6.24 11.31 -13.57
C ASP A 54 -6.98 12.54 -13.02
N THR A 55 -8.09 12.33 -12.32
CA THR A 55 -8.87 13.43 -11.74
C THR A 55 -8.07 14.18 -10.67
N GLU A 56 -7.39 13.46 -9.80
CA GLU A 56 -6.57 14.03 -8.72
C GLU A 56 -5.10 14.20 -9.13
N ASN A 57 -4.74 13.76 -10.33
CA ASN A 57 -3.36 13.77 -10.83
C ASN A 57 -2.39 13.03 -9.90
N GLU A 58 -2.79 11.85 -9.44
CA GLU A 58 -2.02 11.03 -8.51
C GLU A 58 -1.55 9.73 -9.13
N ASP A 59 -0.33 9.33 -8.81
CA ASP A 59 0.15 7.96 -8.98
C ASP A 59 0.14 7.26 -7.62
N ILE A 60 -0.49 6.08 -7.56
CA ILE A 60 -0.68 5.32 -6.33
C ILE A 60 -0.09 3.93 -6.52
N TYR A 61 0.76 3.51 -5.59
CA TYR A 61 1.37 2.18 -5.58
C TYR A 61 0.87 1.45 -4.34
N ALA A 62 0.13 0.37 -4.51
CA ALA A 62 -0.31 -0.50 -3.42
C ALA A 62 0.58 -1.74 -3.38
N LEU A 63 1.09 -2.10 -2.21
CA LEU A 63 2.02 -3.21 -2.08
C LEU A 63 1.87 -3.93 -0.73
N TRP A 64 2.18 -5.23 -0.74
CA TRP A 64 2.19 -6.10 0.45
C TRP A 64 3.04 -7.32 0.21
N THR A 65 3.46 -7.99 1.28
CA THR A 65 4.17 -9.27 1.19
C THR A 65 3.22 -10.45 1.19
N LYS A 66 3.73 -11.59 0.76
CA LYS A 66 3.06 -12.88 0.79
C LYS A 66 3.66 -13.79 1.85
N GLY A 67 2.88 -14.78 2.32
CA GLY A 67 3.38 -15.82 3.21
C GLY A 67 3.82 -15.35 4.59
N GLY A 68 3.25 -14.26 5.10
CA GLY A 68 3.59 -13.72 6.42
C GLY A 68 5.00 -13.12 6.52
N ARG A 69 5.65 -12.90 5.41
CA ARG A 69 7.01 -12.34 5.36
C ARG A 69 7.00 -10.85 5.70
N SER A 70 8.04 -10.41 6.43
CA SER A 70 8.35 -8.99 6.60
C SER A 70 9.64 -8.67 5.86
N ILE A 71 9.65 -7.60 5.07
CA ILE A 71 10.81 -7.15 4.31
C ILE A 71 11.03 -5.65 4.51
N ASN A 72 12.26 -5.21 4.29
CA ASN A 72 12.58 -3.79 4.26
C ASN A 72 12.30 -3.24 2.85
N ALA A 73 11.51 -2.18 2.76
CA ALA A 73 11.25 -1.49 1.51
C ALA A 73 11.96 -0.13 1.52
N ASN A 74 12.54 0.22 0.38
CA ASN A 74 13.24 1.49 0.18
C ASN A 74 12.70 2.16 -1.06
N ILE A 75 12.34 3.44 -0.98
CA ILE A 75 11.83 4.23 -2.09
C ILE A 75 12.89 5.19 -2.56
N THR A 76 13.28 5.10 -3.84
CA THR A 76 14.20 6.02 -4.48
C THR A 76 13.64 6.55 -5.79
N TYR A 77 14.13 7.68 -6.25
CA TYR A 77 13.80 8.21 -7.57
C TYR A 77 14.81 7.76 -8.61
N GLY A 78 14.33 7.53 -9.84
CA GLY A 78 15.14 7.15 -10.99
C GLY A 78 14.46 7.52 -12.30
N ASN A 79 14.85 6.88 -13.39
CA ASN A 79 14.36 7.20 -14.73
C ASN A 79 13.00 6.55 -15.05
N ALA A 80 12.70 5.43 -14.40
CA ALA A 80 11.46 4.68 -14.62
C ALA A 80 11.04 3.96 -13.35
N PHE A 81 9.78 3.50 -13.32
CA PHE A 81 9.29 2.65 -12.24
C PHE A 81 9.93 1.26 -12.33
N GLU A 82 10.56 0.85 -11.24
CA GLU A 82 11.14 -0.49 -11.07
C GLU A 82 10.92 -0.97 -9.64
N ALA A 83 10.84 -2.26 -9.44
CA ALA A 83 10.81 -2.88 -8.12
C ALA A 83 11.64 -4.17 -8.17
N GLU A 84 12.62 -4.27 -7.29
CA GLU A 84 13.54 -5.40 -7.24
C GLU A 84 13.77 -5.83 -5.80
N LEU A 85 13.56 -7.12 -5.56
CA LEU A 85 13.83 -7.75 -4.27
C LEU A 85 15.23 -8.39 -4.30
N SER A 86 16.08 -7.96 -3.37
CA SER A 86 17.41 -8.54 -3.14
C SER A 86 17.51 -8.94 -1.67
N GLY A 87 17.54 -10.25 -1.41
CA GLY A 87 17.50 -10.77 -0.05
C GLY A 87 16.21 -10.36 0.67
N ASN A 88 16.35 -9.58 1.73
CA ASN A 88 15.22 -9.06 2.51
C ASN A 88 14.93 -7.58 2.24
N ASN A 89 15.46 -7.04 1.14
CA ASN A 89 15.31 -5.62 0.78
C ASN A 89 14.59 -5.50 -0.55
N LEU A 90 13.46 -4.79 -0.56
CA LEU A 90 12.72 -4.41 -1.76
C LEU A 90 13.09 -2.98 -2.13
N ASN A 91 13.82 -2.81 -3.22
CA ASN A 91 14.16 -1.51 -3.75
C ASN A 91 13.09 -1.08 -4.76
N ILE A 92 12.40 0.00 -4.46
CA ILE A 92 11.35 0.57 -5.30
C ILE A 92 11.89 1.87 -5.89
N THR A 93 12.02 1.90 -7.20
CA THR A 93 12.42 3.10 -7.93
C THR A 93 11.19 3.73 -8.56
N LEU A 94 10.97 5.00 -8.30
CA LEU A 94 9.88 5.78 -8.87
C LEU A 94 10.43 6.76 -9.89
N PRO A 95 9.69 7.05 -10.99
CA PRO A 95 10.08 8.12 -11.89
C PRO A 95 10.21 9.44 -11.14
N GLN A 96 11.28 10.16 -11.40
CA GLN A 96 11.51 11.47 -10.78
C GLN A 96 10.38 12.43 -11.15
N THR A 97 9.86 13.12 -10.13
CA THR A 97 8.72 14.02 -10.26
C THR A 97 8.91 15.23 -9.33
N ASP A 98 8.23 16.32 -9.61
CA ASP A 98 8.11 17.50 -8.74
C ASP A 98 6.98 17.35 -7.71
N LYS A 99 6.24 16.23 -7.74
CA LYS A 99 5.17 15.94 -6.81
C LYS A 99 5.69 15.54 -5.44
N ASN A 100 4.87 15.76 -4.44
CA ASN A 100 5.14 15.27 -3.10
C ASN A 100 4.93 13.77 -3.00
N LEU A 101 5.74 13.14 -2.16
CA LEU A 101 5.72 11.70 -1.90
C LEU A 101 5.12 11.43 -0.52
N TYR A 102 4.16 10.51 -0.47
CA TYR A 102 3.51 10.09 0.77
C TYR A 102 3.60 8.59 0.95
N TYR A 103 3.91 8.18 2.17
CA TYR A 103 3.73 6.81 2.63
C TYR A 103 2.40 6.73 3.39
N VAL A 104 1.60 5.72 3.11
CA VAL A 104 0.30 5.51 3.75
C VAL A 104 0.25 4.09 4.30
N ASP A 105 -0.04 3.95 5.59
CA ASP A 105 -0.22 2.64 6.20
C ASP A 105 -1.56 1.99 5.82
N CYS A 106 -1.77 0.75 6.22
CA CYS A 106 -2.99 0.02 5.88
C CYS A 106 -4.27 0.62 6.47
N PHE A 107 -4.17 1.50 7.45
CA PHE A 107 -5.29 2.19 8.06
C PHE A 107 -5.54 3.58 7.48
N GLY A 108 -4.75 3.99 6.49
CA GLY A 108 -4.92 5.27 5.81
C GLY A 108 -4.16 6.43 6.43
N LYS A 109 -3.26 6.17 7.39
CA LYS A 109 -2.43 7.22 7.96
C LYS A 109 -1.35 7.63 6.95
N GLU A 110 -1.41 8.88 6.52
CA GLU A 110 -0.47 9.47 5.58
C GLU A 110 0.73 10.12 6.30
N THR A 111 1.91 9.91 5.75
CA THR A 111 3.14 10.58 6.18
C THR A 111 3.86 11.09 4.94
N GLN A 112 4.11 12.38 4.86
CA GLN A 112 4.94 12.93 3.79
C GLN A 112 6.38 12.49 4.00
N VAL A 113 6.98 11.95 2.94
CA VAL A 113 8.32 11.35 3.00
C VAL A 113 9.19 11.90 1.87
N GLN A 114 10.45 11.54 1.88
CA GLN A 114 11.43 12.00 0.89
C GLN A 114 12.09 10.81 0.19
N ASN A 115 12.80 11.10 -0.88
CA ASN A 115 13.66 10.15 -1.57
C ASN A 115 14.60 9.44 -0.56
N GLY A 116 14.67 8.14 -0.66
CA GLY A 116 15.43 7.30 0.26
C GLY A 116 14.65 6.83 1.49
N TYR A 117 13.34 7.02 1.52
CA TYR A 117 12.51 6.57 2.63
C TYR A 117 12.48 5.05 2.76
N ASN A 118 12.67 4.56 3.98
CA ASN A 118 12.65 3.14 4.33
C ASN A 118 11.46 2.83 5.23
N PHE A 119 10.83 1.69 5.00
CA PHE A 119 9.75 1.18 5.84
C PHE A 119 9.73 -0.34 5.84
N THR A 120 9.08 -0.92 6.83
CA THR A 120 8.86 -2.37 6.89
C THR A 120 7.55 -2.69 6.18
N LEU A 121 7.64 -3.57 5.19
CA LEU A 121 6.48 -4.08 4.46
C LEU A 121 6.15 -5.48 4.98
N ASP A 122 4.88 -5.72 5.28
CA ASP A 122 4.36 -7.01 5.69
C ASP A 122 3.11 -7.38 4.86
N TYR A 123 2.30 -8.33 5.34
CA TYR A 123 1.10 -8.77 4.63
C TYR A 123 -0.01 -7.70 4.59
N LYS A 124 0.06 -6.68 5.43
CA LYS A 124 -0.89 -5.56 5.41
C LYS A 124 -0.54 -4.60 4.29
N PRO A 125 -1.51 -4.17 3.47
CA PRO A 125 -1.23 -3.25 2.39
C PRO A 125 -0.64 -1.93 2.88
N ALA A 126 0.40 -1.48 2.19
CA ALA A 126 0.92 -0.12 2.29
C ALA A 126 0.71 0.58 0.95
N TYR A 127 0.67 1.90 0.97
CA TYR A 127 0.51 2.72 -0.23
C TYR A 127 1.61 3.75 -0.32
N ILE A 128 2.06 3.98 -1.54
CA ILE A 128 2.96 5.08 -1.87
C ILE A 128 2.19 5.98 -2.83
N ILE A 129 2.09 7.26 -2.53
CA ILE A 129 1.32 8.21 -3.33
C ILE A 129 2.20 9.37 -3.75
N CYS A 130 2.18 9.67 -5.05
CA CYS A 130 2.81 10.85 -5.63
C CYS A 130 1.71 11.84 -6.06
N ARG A 131 1.64 12.99 -5.39
CA ARG A 131 0.64 14.03 -5.69
C ARG A 131 1.15 15.47 -5.48
#